data_e0223f537ed202b87dce132611399d33
#
_entry.id   e0223f537ed202b87dce132611399d33
#
_cell.length_a   1.000
_cell.length_b   1.000
_cell.length_c   1.000
_cell.angle_alpha   90.00
_cell.angle_beta   90.00
_cell.angle_gamma   90.00
#
_symmetry.space_group_name_H-M   'P 1'
#
loop_
_entity.id
_entity.type
_entity.pdbx_description
1 polymer ?
#
loop_
_entity_poly.entity_id
_entity_poly.type
_entity_poly.pdbx_seq_one_letter_code
_entity_poly.pdbx_strand_id
1 'polypeptide(L)'
;MLSCWAEKTPDSPALIYDDHGKKTLSFSELLEAVDARASELKTDGGSCIGILADGSKNCVVEIFAAAAAGLQTVMLDASLPDDTLGKLLQYTDVDRLWGDEDLCEDLKPYLTDGVRDGGGKLLFFTSGTTEQAKAVVLTDHSLCQSAYNGGEKLPLTPEDTLLCILPLGHVFGFVCGLLWGLSCGAAVALGRGPRHYADDCAFFKPTAVSVVPLLLGFLLQRGLVNDELKLVLVGAGDCPPALLKAASAKGLRVSFGYGLTETSSGVAISVSGDPFAMEVCPDDTITIAEDGEILIQAPTCMMQGYYKRPKDTEAVLKDGVLYSGDLGRFDGDGRLHITGRKKDMLVLADGTKLFLPEYEGAIMQTLAHPELAVVLKNGRPALVYSGEAEAKDIEAKLRPLMAEQPRGRQITGVYVIHHPLPRTATGKIKRWELQQETETL
;
A
#
# COMPACT_ATOMS: atom_id res chain seq x y z
N MET A 1 -10.43 -4.91 -19.81
CA MET A 1 -11.38 -4.86 -18.68
C MET A 1 -12.64 -4.05 -19.03
N LEU A 2 -12.56 -2.74 -19.24
CA LEU A 2 -13.73 -1.91 -19.54
C LEU A 2 -14.51 -2.37 -20.75
N SER A 3 -13.87 -2.62 -21.89
CA SER A 3 -14.52 -3.09 -23.12
C SER A 3 -15.36 -4.36 -22.91
N CYS A 4 -14.87 -5.30 -22.09
CA CYS A 4 -15.59 -6.53 -21.79
C CYS A 4 -16.91 -6.27 -21.05
N TRP A 5 -16.93 -5.34 -20.08
CA TRP A 5 -18.14 -5.01 -19.35
C TRP A 5 -19.07 -4.05 -20.14
N ALA A 6 -18.50 -3.15 -20.94
CA ALA A 6 -19.27 -2.34 -21.88
C ALA A 6 -20.02 -3.19 -22.92
N GLU A 7 -19.47 -4.36 -23.32
CA GLU A 7 -20.16 -5.31 -24.18
C GLU A 7 -21.21 -6.15 -23.43
N LYS A 8 -20.90 -6.59 -22.20
CA LYS A 8 -21.77 -7.48 -21.42
C LYS A 8 -22.96 -6.75 -20.78
N THR A 9 -22.68 -5.61 -20.18
CA THR A 9 -23.63 -4.81 -19.38
C THR A 9 -23.43 -3.32 -19.61
N PRO A 10 -23.66 -2.80 -20.84
CA PRO A 10 -23.32 -1.43 -21.24
C PRO A 10 -23.89 -0.36 -20.31
N ASP A 11 -25.12 -0.57 -19.88
CA ASP A 11 -25.89 0.41 -19.08
C ASP A 11 -25.68 0.27 -17.56
N SER A 12 -24.92 -0.76 -17.12
CA SER A 12 -24.64 -0.94 -15.68
C SER A 12 -23.67 0.14 -15.18
N PRO A 13 -23.88 0.66 -13.95
CA PRO A 13 -23.00 1.68 -13.37
C PRO A 13 -21.56 1.14 -13.25
N ALA A 14 -20.59 1.83 -13.82
CA ALA A 14 -19.16 1.62 -13.61
C ALA A 14 -18.63 2.54 -12.50
N LEU A 15 -18.95 3.84 -12.58
CA LEU A 15 -18.57 4.83 -11.58
C LEU A 15 -19.78 5.51 -10.98
N ILE A 16 -19.74 5.77 -9.69
CA ILE A 16 -20.70 6.59 -8.94
C ILE A 16 -19.92 7.72 -8.27
N TYR A 17 -20.36 8.96 -8.43
CA TYR A 17 -19.66 10.12 -7.91
C TYR A 17 -20.64 11.21 -7.46
N ASP A 18 -20.14 12.18 -6.68
CA ASP A 18 -20.90 13.36 -6.27
C ASP A 18 -20.55 14.53 -7.20
N ASP A 19 -21.58 15.04 -7.88
CA ASP A 19 -21.53 16.27 -8.67
C ASP A 19 -22.84 17.02 -8.47
N HIS A 20 -22.90 17.79 -7.36
CA HIS A 20 -24.13 18.41 -6.85
C HIS A 20 -25.28 17.41 -6.70
N GLY A 21 -24.95 16.22 -6.25
CA GLY A 21 -25.82 15.05 -6.10
C GLY A 21 -25.24 13.80 -6.76
N LYS A 22 -25.83 12.66 -6.43
CA LYS A 22 -25.36 11.35 -6.90
C LYS A 22 -25.52 11.22 -8.41
N LYS A 23 -24.39 11.05 -9.11
CA LYS A 23 -24.28 10.79 -10.54
C LYS A 23 -23.69 9.42 -10.80
N THR A 24 -23.98 8.88 -11.95
CA THR A 24 -23.41 7.61 -12.42
C THR A 24 -22.83 7.79 -13.82
N LEU A 25 -21.82 6.99 -14.10
CA LEU A 25 -21.28 6.77 -15.43
C LEU A 25 -21.35 5.26 -15.69
N SER A 26 -22.03 4.84 -16.74
CA SER A 26 -22.14 3.43 -17.11
C SER A 26 -20.81 2.90 -17.69
N PHE A 27 -20.67 1.58 -17.85
CA PHE A 27 -19.47 1.00 -18.47
C PHE A 27 -19.30 1.49 -19.92
N SER A 28 -20.37 1.66 -20.68
CA SER A 28 -20.34 2.19 -22.04
C SER A 28 -19.92 3.66 -22.06
N GLU A 29 -20.52 4.49 -21.22
CA GLU A 29 -20.18 5.92 -21.13
C GLU A 29 -18.74 6.14 -20.63
N LEU A 30 -18.26 5.32 -19.69
CA LEU A 30 -16.86 5.37 -19.22
C LEU A 30 -15.91 5.01 -20.35
N LEU A 31 -16.18 3.93 -21.12
CA LEU A 31 -15.35 3.53 -22.25
C LEU A 31 -15.32 4.62 -23.33
N GLU A 32 -16.45 5.20 -23.69
CA GLU A 32 -16.52 6.30 -24.65
C GLU A 32 -15.72 7.54 -24.21
N ALA A 33 -15.82 7.90 -22.92
CA ALA A 33 -15.04 9.01 -22.36
C ALA A 33 -13.52 8.74 -22.40
N VAL A 34 -13.12 7.50 -22.08
CA VAL A 34 -11.71 7.07 -22.15
C VAL A 34 -11.19 7.09 -23.57
N ASP A 35 -11.94 6.57 -24.55
CA ASP A 35 -11.52 6.51 -25.96
C ASP A 35 -11.42 7.91 -26.59
N ALA A 36 -12.37 8.80 -26.27
CA ALA A 36 -12.33 10.18 -26.71
C ALA A 36 -11.09 10.89 -26.17
N ARG A 37 -10.83 10.78 -24.85
CA ARG A 37 -9.66 11.40 -24.22
C ARG A 37 -8.34 10.81 -24.70
N ALA A 38 -8.27 9.49 -24.89
CA ALA A 38 -7.09 8.82 -25.45
C ALA A 38 -6.76 9.31 -26.87
N SER A 39 -7.76 9.61 -27.67
CA SER A 39 -7.58 10.16 -29.02
C SER A 39 -7.01 11.59 -28.98
N GLU A 40 -7.46 12.42 -28.03
CA GLU A 40 -6.90 13.75 -27.79
C GLU A 40 -5.41 13.64 -27.36
N LEU A 41 -5.12 12.80 -26.36
CA LEU A 41 -3.75 12.60 -25.85
C LEU A 41 -2.76 12.15 -26.94
N LYS A 42 -3.20 11.30 -27.89
CA LYS A 42 -2.40 10.89 -29.04
C LYS A 42 -2.12 12.05 -29.99
N THR A 43 -3.07 12.97 -30.16
CA THR A 43 -2.93 14.13 -31.06
C THR A 43 -2.02 15.21 -30.44
N ASP A 44 -2.13 15.42 -29.14
CA ASP A 44 -1.37 16.45 -28.42
C ASP A 44 0.13 16.15 -28.37
N GLY A 45 0.53 14.92 -28.72
CA GLY A 45 1.94 14.46 -28.60
C GLY A 45 2.34 14.18 -27.16
N GLY A 46 3.65 14.12 -26.88
CA GLY A 46 4.22 13.75 -25.59
C GLY A 46 4.33 12.24 -25.39
N SER A 47 5.03 11.84 -24.36
CA SER A 47 5.40 10.44 -24.14
C SER A 47 5.24 9.98 -22.69
N CYS A 48 5.24 10.94 -21.75
CA CYS A 48 5.19 10.64 -20.33
C CYS A 48 4.31 11.66 -19.58
N ILE A 49 3.21 11.18 -18.99
CA ILE A 49 2.29 12.01 -18.24
C ILE A 49 2.40 11.74 -16.74
N GLY A 50 2.59 12.80 -15.94
CA GLY A 50 2.42 12.76 -14.49
C GLY A 50 0.97 13.03 -14.12
N ILE A 51 0.35 12.15 -13.35
CA ILE A 51 -1.02 12.31 -12.87
C ILE A 51 -1.02 12.56 -11.37
N LEU A 52 -1.40 13.78 -10.98
CA LEU A 52 -1.64 14.18 -9.59
C LEU A 52 -3.00 13.63 -9.18
N ALA A 53 -3.02 12.39 -8.69
CA ALA A 53 -4.25 11.62 -8.53
C ALA A 53 -5.14 12.18 -7.40
N ASP A 54 -6.28 12.77 -7.76
CA ASP A 54 -7.27 13.36 -6.86
C ASP A 54 -8.47 12.44 -6.56
N GLY A 55 -8.56 11.27 -7.22
CA GLY A 55 -9.66 10.32 -7.08
C GLY A 55 -10.98 10.73 -7.73
N SER A 56 -11.02 11.82 -8.50
CA SER A 56 -12.20 12.26 -9.24
C SER A 56 -12.54 11.36 -10.43
N LYS A 57 -13.75 11.49 -10.94
CA LYS A 57 -14.16 10.84 -12.21
C LYS A 57 -13.23 11.19 -13.36
N ASN A 58 -12.81 12.45 -13.46
CA ASN A 58 -11.92 12.90 -14.52
C ASN A 58 -10.51 12.31 -14.36
N CYS A 59 -10.03 12.14 -13.13
CA CYS A 59 -8.79 11.44 -12.84
C CYS A 59 -8.82 9.99 -13.34
N VAL A 60 -9.89 9.25 -13.07
CA VAL A 60 -10.04 7.88 -13.55
C VAL A 60 -10.05 7.81 -15.08
N VAL A 61 -10.77 8.71 -15.75
CA VAL A 61 -10.78 8.81 -17.22
C VAL A 61 -9.39 9.11 -17.75
N GLU A 62 -8.67 10.06 -17.16
CA GLU A 62 -7.32 10.44 -17.61
C GLU A 62 -6.29 9.29 -17.46
N ILE A 63 -6.33 8.56 -16.33
CA ILE A 63 -5.43 7.41 -16.12
C ILE A 63 -5.66 6.34 -17.20
N PHE A 64 -6.92 5.99 -17.45
CA PHE A 64 -7.24 4.97 -18.44
C PHE A 64 -6.98 5.44 -19.87
N ALA A 65 -7.23 6.71 -20.15
CA ALA A 65 -6.95 7.31 -21.46
C ALA A 65 -5.45 7.39 -21.75
N ALA A 66 -4.63 7.74 -20.76
CA ALA A 66 -3.17 7.77 -20.88
C ALA A 66 -2.62 6.36 -21.19
N ALA A 67 -3.11 5.35 -20.50
CA ALA A 67 -2.76 3.96 -20.77
C ALA A 67 -3.22 3.52 -22.17
N ALA A 68 -4.45 3.84 -22.58
CA ALA A 68 -4.99 3.53 -23.92
C ALA A 68 -4.28 4.32 -25.04
N ALA A 69 -3.73 5.49 -24.73
CA ALA A 69 -2.91 6.27 -25.65
C ALA A 69 -1.47 5.71 -25.78
N GLY A 70 -1.07 4.78 -24.89
CA GLY A 70 0.27 4.20 -24.87
C GLY A 70 1.32 5.10 -24.23
N LEU A 71 0.91 6.08 -23.41
CA LEU A 71 1.83 6.95 -22.68
C LEU A 71 2.45 6.24 -21.49
N GLN A 72 3.68 6.59 -21.13
CA GLN A 72 4.17 6.29 -19.78
C GLN A 72 3.38 7.15 -18.80
N THR A 73 2.74 6.52 -17.82
CA THR A 73 1.92 7.20 -16.82
C THR A 73 2.59 7.13 -15.46
N VAL A 74 2.84 8.27 -14.84
CA VAL A 74 3.47 8.36 -13.50
C VAL A 74 2.40 8.75 -12.50
N MET A 75 2.12 7.85 -11.57
CA MET A 75 1.11 8.05 -10.53
C MET A 75 1.73 8.81 -9.35
N LEU A 76 1.24 10.00 -9.06
CA LEU A 76 1.78 10.92 -8.07
C LEU A 76 0.77 11.17 -6.95
N ASP A 77 1.26 11.25 -5.73
CA ASP A 77 0.49 11.69 -4.58
C ASP A 77 0.57 13.22 -4.47
N ALA A 78 -0.52 13.91 -4.79
CA ALA A 78 -0.62 15.36 -4.74
C ALA A 78 -0.43 15.96 -3.33
N SER A 79 -0.42 15.15 -2.28
CA SER A 79 -0.16 15.61 -0.91
C SER A 79 1.33 15.78 -0.58
N LEU A 80 2.23 15.37 -1.48
CA LEU A 80 3.67 15.51 -1.31
C LEU A 80 4.09 16.98 -1.52
N PRO A 81 5.16 17.44 -0.85
CA PRO A 81 5.73 18.77 -1.08
C PRO A 81 6.17 18.97 -2.54
N ASP A 82 6.04 20.19 -3.08
CA ASP A 82 6.33 20.54 -4.48
C ASP A 82 7.77 20.19 -4.88
N ASP A 83 8.75 20.46 -4.01
CA ASP A 83 10.15 20.07 -4.25
C ASP A 83 10.33 18.56 -4.42
N THR A 84 9.52 17.79 -3.70
CA THR A 84 9.52 16.33 -3.80
C THR A 84 8.86 15.89 -5.10
N LEU A 85 7.71 16.44 -5.42
CA LEU A 85 7.01 16.19 -6.68
C LEU A 85 7.92 16.56 -7.87
N GLY A 86 8.55 17.73 -7.84
CA GLY A 86 9.49 18.16 -8.87
C GLY A 86 10.65 17.18 -9.11
N LYS A 87 11.25 16.66 -8.04
CA LYS A 87 12.30 15.63 -8.15
C LYS A 87 11.78 14.32 -8.75
N LEU A 88 10.56 13.91 -8.40
CA LEU A 88 9.94 12.71 -8.96
C LEU A 88 9.63 12.88 -10.44
N LEU A 89 9.13 14.07 -10.86
CA LEU A 89 8.86 14.39 -12.26
C LEU A 89 10.14 14.31 -13.11
N GLN A 90 11.22 14.95 -12.67
CA GLN A 90 12.52 14.89 -13.35
C GLN A 90 13.10 13.47 -13.39
N TYR A 91 12.98 12.72 -12.29
CA TYR A 91 13.47 11.34 -12.21
C TYR A 91 12.75 10.42 -13.20
N THR A 92 11.45 10.62 -13.41
CA THR A 92 10.60 9.77 -14.26
C THR A 92 10.37 10.33 -15.66
N ASP A 93 11.08 11.39 -16.05
CA ASP A 93 11.05 12.02 -17.37
C ASP A 93 9.65 12.48 -17.79
N VAL A 94 8.89 13.05 -16.88
CA VAL A 94 7.54 13.58 -17.17
C VAL A 94 7.63 14.79 -18.07
N ASP A 95 6.89 14.79 -19.19
CA ASP A 95 6.81 15.90 -20.16
C ASP A 95 5.49 16.68 -20.08
N ARG A 96 4.48 16.16 -19.38
CA ARG A 96 3.19 16.82 -19.15
C ARG A 96 2.57 16.43 -17.81
N LEU A 97 1.69 17.25 -17.30
CA LEU A 97 0.98 17.04 -16.05
C LEU A 97 -0.52 17.04 -16.27
N TRP A 98 -1.21 16.28 -15.42
CA TRP A 98 -2.64 16.32 -15.22
C TRP A 98 -2.96 16.38 -13.72
N GLY A 99 -3.87 17.27 -13.32
CA GLY A 99 -4.31 17.44 -11.95
C GLY A 99 -4.83 18.84 -11.67
N ASP A 100 -4.68 19.30 -10.44
CA ASP A 100 -5.00 20.66 -10.03
C ASP A 100 -4.22 21.70 -10.85
N GLU A 101 -4.90 22.71 -11.39
CA GLU A 101 -4.32 23.67 -12.33
C GLU A 101 -3.20 24.49 -11.68
N ASP A 102 -3.40 24.96 -10.44
CA ASP A 102 -2.42 25.80 -9.75
C ASP A 102 -1.17 24.97 -9.44
N LEU A 103 -1.34 23.75 -8.93
CA LEU A 103 -0.22 22.85 -8.65
C LEU A 103 0.52 22.43 -9.95
N CYS A 104 -0.19 22.20 -11.03
CA CYS A 104 0.42 21.92 -12.33
C CYS A 104 1.25 23.10 -12.83
N GLU A 105 0.81 24.35 -12.64
CA GLU A 105 1.57 25.55 -13.01
C GLU A 105 2.88 25.63 -12.18
N ASP A 106 2.82 25.41 -10.86
CA ASP A 106 3.97 25.48 -9.97
C ASP A 106 5.01 24.39 -10.31
N LEU A 107 4.57 23.24 -10.82
CA LEU A 107 5.42 22.11 -11.17
C LEU A 107 5.96 22.16 -12.62
N LYS A 108 5.48 23.05 -13.49
CA LYS A 108 5.97 23.19 -14.88
C LYS A 108 7.48 23.29 -15.03
N PRO A 109 8.23 24.02 -14.15
CA PRO A 109 9.69 24.12 -14.27
C PRO A 109 10.44 22.79 -14.14
N TYR A 110 9.79 21.74 -13.64
CA TYR A 110 10.37 20.42 -13.43
C TYR A 110 10.08 19.44 -14.58
N LEU A 111 9.29 19.84 -15.58
CA LEU A 111 9.01 19.00 -16.75
C LEU A 111 10.28 18.79 -17.61
N THR A 112 10.30 17.67 -18.30
CA THR A 112 11.41 17.23 -19.14
C THR A 112 10.98 17.11 -20.61
N ASP A 113 11.89 16.63 -21.47
CA ASP A 113 11.57 16.33 -22.88
C ASP A 113 10.82 15.00 -23.07
N GLY A 114 10.51 14.30 -21.96
CA GLY A 114 9.81 13.03 -21.97
C GLY A 114 10.72 11.83 -22.23
N VAL A 115 10.09 10.66 -22.43
CA VAL A 115 10.77 9.39 -22.70
C VAL A 115 10.75 9.07 -24.21
N ARG A 116 11.77 8.36 -24.72
CA ARG A 116 11.82 7.96 -26.14
C ARG A 116 10.84 6.82 -26.46
N ASP A 117 10.55 5.97 -25.47
CA ASP A 117 9.65 4.82 -25.59
C ASP A 117 8.81 4.70 -24.31
N GLY A 118 7.62 5.29 -24.33
CA GLY A 118 6.67 5.27 -23.22
C GLY A 118 6.03 3.89 -23.00
N GLY A 119 5.75 3.18 -24.07
CA GLY A 119 5.33 1.77 -24.09
C GLY A 119 4.17 1.37 -23.18
N GLY A 120 3.25 2.28 -22.82
CA GLY A 120 2.09 1.95 -21.96
C GLY A 120 2.48 1.53 -20.52
N LYS A 121 3.59 2.03 -19.99
CA LYS A 121 4.05 1.73 -18.63
C LYS A 121 3.33 2.60 -17.61
N LEU A 122 3.01 2.02 -16.45
CA LEU A 122 2.48 2.74 -15.30
C LEU A 122 3.50 2.67 -14.16
N LEU A 123 3.93 3.81 -13.65
CA LEU A 123 4.93 3.93 -12.60
C LEU A 123 4.25 4.27 -11.27
N PHE A 124 4.45 3.41 -10.28
CA PHE A 124 4.03 3.65 -8.91
C PHE A 124 5.24 3.71 -7.99
N PHE A 125 5.21 4.60 -7.01
CA PHE A 125 6.31 4.71 -6.07
C PHE A 125 6.12 3.77 -4.87
N THR A 126 7.23 3.14 -4.44
CA THR A 126 7.24 2.42 -3.16
C THR A 126 7.16 3.42 -2.01
N SER A 127 6.61 3.00 -0.86
CA SER A 127 6.47 3.82 0.36
C SER A 127 7.81 4.14 1.07
N GLY A 128 8.94 4.15 0.34
CA GLY A 128 10.25 4.56 0.84
C GLY A 128 10.31 6.04 1.23
N THR A 129 11.35 6.45 1.96
CA THR A 129 11.65 7.88 2.14
C THR A 129 11.90 8.54 0.79
N THR A 130 11.49 9.78 0.62
CA THR A 130 11.51 10.53 -0.65
C THR A 130 12.85 10.48 -1.41
N GLU A 131 13.98 10.37 -0.70
CA GLU A 131 15.32 10.23 -1.32
C GLU A 131 15.62 8.79 -1.79
N GLN A 132 14.84 7.79 -1.34
CA GLN A 132 15.00 6.37 -1.69
C GLN A 132 13.75 5.78 -2.35
N ALA A 133 12.72 6.58 -2.64
CA ALA A 133 11.53 6.12 -3.33
C ALA A 133 11.93 5.53 -4.69
N LYS A 134 11.51 4.29 -4.94
CA LYS A 134 11.75 3.61 -6.21
C LYS A 134 10.47 3.64 -7.02
N ALA A 135 10.56 4.07 -8.27
CA ALA A 135 9.46 3.97 -9.21
C ALA A 135 9.41 2.54 -9.76
N VAL A 136 8.37 1.82 -9.43
CA VAL A 136 8.10 0.45 -9.89
C VAL A 136 7.42 0.54 -11.25
N VAL A 137 7.98 -0.11 -12.25
CA VAL A 137 7.44 -0.14 -13.62
C VAL A 137 6.45 -1.29 -13.74
N LEU A 138 5.19 -0.96 -13.87
CA LEU A 138 4.07 -1.88 -14.08
C LEU A 138 3.49 -1.70 -15.48
N THR A 139 2.57 -2.56 -15.85
CA THR A 139 1.78 -2.46 -17.10
C THR A 139 0.29 -2.45 -16.76
N ASP A 140 -0.53 -1.95 -17.67
CA ASP A 140 -1.98 -2.06 -17.62
C ASP A 140 -2.41 -3.52 -17.48
N HIS A 141 -1.74 -4.43 -18.20
CA HIS A 141 -1.98 -5.89 -18.11
C HIS A 141 -1.73 -6.39 -16.68
N SER A 142 -0.55 -6.10 -16.08
CA SER A 142 -0.22 -6.62 -14.75
C SER A 142 -1.15 -6.10 -13.67
N LEU A 143 -1.57 -4.84 -13.74
CA LEU A 143 -2.51 -4.24 -12.81
C LEU A 143 -3.92 -4.83 -12.94
N CYS A 144 -4.41 -4.98 -14.19
CA CYS A 144 -5.70 -5.61 -14.45
C CYS A 144 -5.71 -7.09 -14.03
N GLN A 145 -4.63 -7.82 -14.29
CA GLN A 145 -4.54 -9.22 -13.91
C GLN A 145 -4.53 -9.40 -12.39
N SER A 146 -3.82 -8.54 -11.65
CA SER A 146 -3.87 -8.54 -10.19
C SER A 146 -5.29 -8.31 -9.66
N ALA A 147 -6.05 -7.40 -10.29
CA ALA A 147 -7.45 -7.18 -9.93
C ALA A 147 -8.33 -8.41 -10.23
N TYR A 148 -8.14 -9.09 -11.38
CA TYR A 148 -8.85 -10.32 -11.71
C TYR A 148 -8.51 -11.46 -10.75
N ASN A 149 -7.23 -11.68 -10.45
CA ASN A 149 -6.76 -12.71 -9.52
C ASN A 149 -7.35 -12.49 -8.12
N GLY A 150 -7.37 -11.24 -7.64
CA GLY A 150 -8.01 -10.87 -6.38
C GLY A 150 -9.52 -11.07 -6.42
N GLY A 151 -10.18 -10.68 -7.51
CA GLY A 151 -11.62 -10.84 -7.73
C GLY A 151 -12.07 -12.31 -7.80
N GLU A 152 -11.23 -13.21 -8.32
CA GLU A 152 -11.53 -14.65 -8.31
C GLU A 152 -11.55 -15.22 -6.88
N LYS A 153 -10.64 -14.76 -6.01
CA LYS A 153 -10.61 -15.16 -4.59
C LYS A 153 -11.65 -14.46 -3.74
N LEU A 154 -11.91 -13.20 -4.02
CA LEU A 154 -12.83 -12.36 -3.26
C LEU A 154 -13.80 -11.66 -4.21
N PRO A 155 -14.79 -12.40 -4.77
CA PRO A 155 -15.66 -11.87 -5.80
C PRO A 155 -16.61 -10.79 -5.27
N LEU A 156 -16.76 -9.73 -6.06
CA LEU A 156 -17.90 -8.82 -6.03
C LEU A 156 -18.83 -9.18 -7.17
N THR A 157 -20.06 -8.69 -7.10
CA THR A 157 -21.09 -8.88 -8.10
C THR A 157 -21.55 -7.54 -8.69
N PRO A 158 -22.26 -7.48 -9.81
CA PRO A 158 -22.79 -6.23 -10.35
C PRO A 158 -23.75 -5.47 -9.41
N GLU A 159 -24.28 -6.15 -8.39
CA GLU A 159 -25.14 -5.54 -7.34
C GLU A 159 -24.30 -4.88 -6.23
N ASP A 160 -22.99 -5.12 -6.19
CA ASP A 160 -22.12 -4.54 -5.19
C ASP A 160 -21.65 -3.14 -5.59
N THR A 161 -21.37 -2.33 -4.57
CA THR A 161 -20.74 -1.02 -4.72
C THR A 161 -19.46 -0.99 -3.88
N LEU A 162 -18.32 -0.85 -4.55
CA LEU A 162 -17.01 -0.69 -3.91
C LEU A 162 -16.76 0.80 -3.64
N LEU A 163 -16.47 1.17 -2.40
CA LEU A 163 -16.07 2.53 -2.06
C LEU A 163 -14.57 2.74 -2.28
N CYS A 164 -14.21 3.62 -3.20
CA CYS A 164 -12.85 4.04 -3.49
C CYS A 164 -12.51 5.29 -2.67
N ILE A 165 -11.76 5.13 -1.58
CA ILE A 165 -11.36 6.22 -0.66
C ILE A 165 -9.85 6.27 -0.43
N LEU A 166 -9.12 5.27 -0.88
CA LEU A 166 -7.66 5.26 -0.79
C LEU A 166 -7.05 6.01 -1.96
N PRO A 167 -5.89 6.65 -1.78
CA PRO A 167 -5.23 7.39 -2.85
C PRO A 167 -4.93 6.49 -4.06
N LEU A 168 -5.34 6.94 -5.25
CA LEU A 168 -5.06 6.23 -6.52
C LEU A 168 -3.58 6.31 -6.92
N GLY A 169 -2.81 7.21 -6.34
CA GLY A 169 -1.35 7.28 -6.49
C GLY A 169 -0.60 6.09 -5.88
N HIS A 170 -1.28 5.26 -5.09
CA HIS A 170 -0.72 4.03 -4.51
C HIS A 170 -1.37 2.79 -5.12
N VAL A 171 -0.57 1.77 -5.44
CA VAL A 171 -1.03 0.56 -6.11
C VAL A 171 -2.18 -0.15 -5.38
N PHE A 172 -2.17 -0.18 -4.04
CA PHE A 172 -3.26 -0.78 -3.25
C PHE A 172 -4.58 -0.01 -3.43
N GLY A 173 -4.55 1.33 -3.38
CA GLY A 173 -5.72 2.16 -3.65
C GLY A 173 -6.20 2.00 -5.09
N PHE A 174 -5.29 1.97 -6.05
CA PHE A 174 -5.62 1.84 -7.46
C PHE A 174 -6.20 0.46 -7.80
N VAL A 175 -5.52 -0.62 -7.41
CA VAL A 175 -5.97 -1.98 -7.75
C VAL A 175 -7.15 -2.41 -6.88
N CYS A 176 -7.03 -2.32 -5.56
CA CYS A 176 -8.06 -2.82 -4.65
C CYS A 176 -9.18 -1.81 -4.37
N GLY A 177 -8.98 -0.52 -4.64
CA GLY A 177 -10.02 0.52 -4.50
C GLY A 177 -10.78 0.82 -5.79
N LEU A 178 -10.18 0.58 -6.96
CA LEU A 178 -10.78 0.91 -8.25
C LEU A 178 -10.89 -0.31 -9.17
N LEU A 179 -9.75 -0.91 -9.56
CA LEU A 179 -9.76 -1.95 -10.58
C LEU A 179 -10.48 -3.22 -10.14
N TRP A 180 -10.42 -3.59 -8.86
CA TRP A 180 -11.12 -4.76 -8.33
C TRP A 180 -12.63 -4.67 -8.55
N GLY A 181 -13.27 -3.55 -8.20
CA GLY A 181 -14.71 -3.36 -8.46
C GLY A 181 -15.04 -3.46 -9.95
N LEU A 182 -14.31 -2.72 -10.79
CA LEU A 182 -14.51 -2.71 -12.23
C LEU A 182 -14.24 -4.08 -12.88
N SER A 183 -13.28 -4.85 -12.37
CA SER A 183 -12.98 -6.19 -12.89
C SER A 183 -14.10 -7.20 -12.64
N CYS A 184 -14.86 -7.02 -11.56
CA CYS A 184 -16.01 -7.83 -11.20
C CYS A 184 -17.34 -7.35 -11.80
N GLY A 185 -17.34 -6.21 -12.51
CA GLY A 185 -18.56 -5.57 -13.04
C GLY A 185 -19.38 -4.83 -11.97
N ALA A 186 -18.82 -4.65 -10.77
CA ALA A 186 -19.42 -3.87 -9.70
C ALA A 186 -19.22 -2.36 -9.93
N ALA A 187 -20.12 -1.55 -9.39
CA ALA A 187 -19.96 -0.12 -9.38
C ALA A 187 -18.87 0.33 -8.43
N VAL A 188 -18.08 1.34 -8.80
CA VAL A 188 -17.09 1.97 -7.94
C VAL A 188 -17.58 3.37 -7.56
N ALA A 189 -17.83 3.60 -6.28
CA ALA A 189 -18.18 4.89 -5.72
C ALA A 189 -16.90 5.68 -5.41
N LEU A 190 -16.72 6.82 -6.05
CA LEU A 190 -15.55 7.69 -5.89
C LEU A 190 -15.75 8.57 -4.65
N GLY A 191 -15.14 8.18 -3.55
CA GLY A 191 -15.18 8.94 -2.30
C GLY A 191 -14.13 10.05 -2.26
N ARG A 192 -14.33 11.00 -1.34
CA ARG A 192 -13.48 12.18 -1.13
C ARG A 192 -12.25 11.88 -0.24
N GLY A 193 -11.97 10.61 0.00
CA GLY A 193 -10.85 10.14 0.78
C GLY A 193 -11.20 9.78 2.24
N PRO A 194 -10.21 9.26 3.00
CA PRO A 194 -10.46 8.67 4.32
C PRO A 194 -11.11 9.60 5.35
N ARG A 195 -10.89 10.91 5.25
CA ARG A 195 -11.45 11.91 6.17
C ARG A 195 -12.96 12.08 6.04
N HIS A 196 -13.52 11.79 4.86
CA HIS A 196 -14.93 11.93 4.52
C HIS A 196 -15.69 10.61 4.52
N TYR A 197 -15.06 9.53 5.01
CA TYR A 197 -15.61 8.18 4.96
C TYR A 197 -17.07 8.07 5.45
N ALA A 198 -17.39 8.69 6.59
CA ALA A 198 -18.72 8.59 7.18
C ALA A 198 -19.80 9.19 6.26
N ASP A 199 -19.52 10.38 5.72
CA ASP A 199 -20.44 11.07 4.80
C ASP A 199 -20.55 10.31 3.48
N ASP A 200 -19.43 9.82 2.96
CA ASP A 200 -19.38 9.04 1.73
C ASP A 200 -20.11 7.69 1.88
N CYS A 201 -19.98 7.01 3.03
CA CYS A 201 -20.76 5.81 3.33
C CYS A 201 -22.25 6.09 3.41
N ALA A 202 -22.66 7.17 4.06
CA ALA A 202 -24.07 7.56 4.14
C ALA A 202 -24.65 7.91 2.76
N PHE A 203 -23.86 8.56 1.91
CA PHE A 203 -24.26 9.01 0.59
C PHE A 203 -24.28 7.88 -0.45
N PHE A 204 -23.20 7.11 -0.55
CA PHE A 204 -23.04 6.08 -1.57
C PHE A 204 -23.61 4.73 -1.16
N LYS A 205 -23.71 4.42 0.13
CA LYS A 205 -24.15 3.14 0.69
C LYS A 205 -23.37 1.94 0.13
N PRO A 206 -22.04 1.92 0.26
CA PRO A 206 -21.21 0.87 -0.29
C PRO A 206 -21.45 -0.48 0.40
N THR A 207 -21.27 -1.57 -0.36
CA THR A 207 -21.29 -2.95 0.16
C THR A 207 -19.89 -3.48 0.46
N ALA A 208 -18.86 -2.88 -0.16
CA ALA A 208 -17.46 -3.24 0.03
C ALA A 208 -16.56 -2.00 0.13
N VAL A 209 -15.43 -2.14 0.84
CA VAL A 209 -14.40 -1.10 0.93
C VAL A 209 -13.02 -1.71 1.16
N SER A 210 -11.99 -1.11 0.55
CA SER A 210 -10.59 -1.40 0.86
C SER A 210 -10.04 -0.35 1.82
N VAL A 211 -9.36 -0.77 2.89
CA VAL A 211 -8.84 0.11 3.93
C VAL A 211 -7.45 -0.31 4.39
N VAL A 212 -6.69 0.63 4.93
CA VAL A 212 -5.47 0.33 5.68
C VAL A 212 -5.80 0.08 7.16
N PRO A 213 -4.94 -0.64 7.93
CA PRO A 213 -5.23 -0.97 9.33
C PRO A 213 -5.56 0.24 10.22
N LEU A 214 -4.85 1.35 10.03
CA LEU A 214 -5.11 2.59 10.78
C LEU A 214 -6.54 3.10 10.55
N LEU A 215 -7.00 3.10 9.29
CA LEU A 215 -8.35 3.54 8.95
C LEU A 215 -9.39 2.58 9.53
N LEU A 216 -9.17 1.26 9.45
CA LEU A 216 -10.06 0.29 10.08
C LEU A 216 -10.22 0.55 11.58
N GLY A 217 -9.11 0.82 12.29
CA GLY A 217 -9.13 1.17 13.72
C GLY A 217 -9.99 2.39 14.00
N PHE A 218 -9.83 3.44 13.22
CA PHE A 218 -10.62 4.66 13.34
C PHE A 218 -12.13 4.40 13.10
N LEU A 219 -12.47 3.64 12.05
CA LEU A 219 -13.86 3.32 11.71
C LEU A 219 -14.55 2.53 12.82
N LEU A 220 -13.86 1.55 13.38
CA LEU A 220 -14.40 0.73 14.46
C LEU A 220 -14.60 1.53 15.76
N GLN A 221 -13.65 2.39 16.11
CA GLN A 221 -13.74 3.23 17.32
C GLN A 221 -14.89 4.24 17.24
N ARG A 222 -15.13 4.80 16.06
CA ARG A 222 -16.18 5.80 15.82
C ARG A 222 -17.55 5.20 15.48
N GLY A 223 -17.65 3.90 15.29
CA GLY A 223 -18.88 3.26 14.85
C GLY A 223 -19.30 3.64 13.43
N LEU A 224 -18.34 4.00 12.59
CA LEU A 224 -18.56 4.47 11.21
C LEU A 224 -18.67 3.30 10.22
N VAL A 225 -19.50 2.32 10.54
CA VAL A 225 -19.80 1.19 9.67
C VAL A 225 -21.28 1.27 9.32
N ASN A 226 -21.59 1.33 8.03
CA ASN A 226 -22.99 1.33 7.58
C ASN A 226 -23.58 -0.09 7.56
N ASP A 227 -24.90 -0.18 7.53
CA ASP A 227 -25.61 -1.47 7.57
C ASP A 227 -25.49 -2.26 6.25
N GLU A 228 -25.20 -1.60 5.14
CA GLU A 228 -25.01 -2.19 3.81
C GLU A 228 -23.62 -2.79 3.63
N LEU A 229 -22.62 -2.34 4.41
CA LEU A 229 -21.24 -2.79 4.29
C LEU A 229 -21.08 -4.25 4.72
N LYS A 230 -20.79 -5.11 3.76
CA LYS A 230 -20.65 -6.56 3.96
C LYS A 230 -19.20 -7.01 4.02
N LEU A 231 -18.31 -6.32 3.26
CA LEU A 231 -16.96 -6.76 3.01
C LEU A 231 -15.95 -5.63 3.21
N VAL A 232 -14.93 -5.91 4.01
CA VAL A 232 -13.79 -5.02 4.23
C VAL A 232 -12.51 -5.75 3.85
N LEU A 233 -11.82 -5.27 2.81
CA LEU A 233 -10.47 -5.73 2.47
C LEU A 233 -9.46 -4.85 3.19
N VAL A 234 -8.63 -5.45 4.03
CA VAL A 234 -7.57 -4.77 4.77
C VAL A 234 -6.22 -5.12 4.16
N GLY A 235 -5.37 -4.14 3.90
CA GLY A 235 -4.05 -4.39 3.32
C GLY A 235 -3.08 -3.23 3.51
N ALA A 236 -1.93 -3.33 2.85
CA ALA A 236 -0.88 -2.32 2.80
C ALA A 236 -0.25 -1.92 4.15
N GLY A 237 -0.37 -2.76 5.19
CA GLY A 237 0.26 -2.52 6.48
C GLY A 237 0.08 -3.66 7.47
N ASP A 238 0.88 -3.62 8.53
CA ASP A 238 0.77 -4.58 9.63
C ASP A 238 -0.53 -4.35 10.40
N CYS A 239 -1.36 -5.38 10.51
CA CYS A 239 -2.66 -5.29 11.16
C CYS A 239 -2.67 -6.07 12.48
N PRO A 240 -2.97 -5.41 13.62
CA PRO A 240 -3.11 -6.11 14.89
C PRO A 240 -4.25 -7.13 14.85
N PRO A 241 -4.04 -8.38 15.31
CA PRO A 241 -5.10 -9.40 15.33
C PRO A 241 -6.38 -8.97 16.05
N ALA A 242 -6.23 -8.20 17.13
CA ALA A 242 -7.36 -7.67 17.88
C ALA A 242 -8.28 -6.77 17.04
N LEU A 243 -7.69 -6.01 16.10
CA LEU A 243 -8.43 -5.11 15.22
C LEU A 243 -9.32 -5.87 14.24
N LEU A 244 -8.78 -6.92 13.61
CA LEU A 244 -9.55 -7.76 12.68
C LEU A 244 -10.65 -8.54 13.41
N LYS A 245 -10.36 -9.06 14.61
CA LYS A 245 -11.37 -9.70 15.47
C LYS A 245 -12.50 -8.75 15.85
N ALA A 246 -12.17 -7.49 16.19
CA ALA A 246 -13.17 -6.49 16.53
C ALA A 246 -14.07 -6.14 15.34
N ALA A 247 -13.52 -6.10 14.12
CA ALA A 247 -14.30 -5.88 12.90
C ALA A 247 -15.24 -7.06 12.61
N SER A 248 -14.75 -8.29 12.69
CA SER A 248 -15.55 -9.51 12.51
C SER A 248 -16.68 -9.63 13.55
N ALA A 249 -16.44 -9.21 14.82
CA ALA A 249 -17.44 -9.20 15.86
C ALA A 249 -18.62 -8.24 15.59
N LYS A 250 -18.44 -7.27 14.68
CA LYS A 250 -19.51 -6.38 14.18
C LYS A 250 -20.29 -6.96 12.98
N GLY A 251 -20.06 -8.22 12.64
CA GLY A 251 -20.74 -8.87 11.52
C GLY A 251 -20.12 -8.59 10.15
N LEU A 252 -18.98 -7.90 10.08
CA LEU A 252 -18.27 -7.65 8.83
C LEU A 252 -17.49 -8.89 8.40
N ARG A 253 -17.60 -9.24 7.13
CA ARG A 253 -16.62 -10.12 6.50
C ARG A 253 -15.33 -9.33 6.30
N VAL A 254 -14.29 -9.69 7.05
CA VAL A 254 -12.98 -9.06 6.95
C VAL A 254 -12.05 -9.99 6.19
N SER A 255 -11.43 -9.47 5.14
CA SER A 255 -10.39 -10.13 4.38
C SER A 255 -9.08 -9.36 4.54
N PHE A 256 -7.98 -10.05 4.65
CA PHE A 256 -6.65 -9.45 4.70
C PHE A 256 -5.87 -9.83 3.44
N GLY A 257 -5.26 -8.84 2.79
CA GLY A 257 -4.49 -9.01 1.56
C GLY A 257 -3.01 -8.75 1.79
N TYR A 258 -2.18 -9.61 1.20
CA TYR A 258 -0.73 -9.44 1.14
C TYR A 258 -0.27 -9.27 -0.30
N GLY A 259 0.64 -8.33 -0.51
CA GLY A 259 1.29 -8.04 -1.77
C GLY A 259 2.18 -6.82 -1.67
N LEU A 260 2.82 -6.50 -2.78
CA LEU A 260 3.80 -5.43 -2.89
C LEU A 260 3.49 -4.58 -4.13
N THR A 261 4.06 -3.39 -4.21
CA THR A 261 4.00 -2.59 -5.45
C THR A 261 4.62 -3.37 -6.60
N GLU A 262 5.67 -4.13 -6.33
CA GLU A 262 6.42 -4.97 -7.26
C GLU A 262 5.60 -6.14 -7.83
N THR A 263 4.49 -6.50 -7.21
CA THR A 263 3.54 -7.55 -7.65
C THR A 263 2.19 -6.98 -8.10
N SER A 264 2.16 -5.72 -8.50
CA SER A 264 0.93 -5.02 -8.94
C SER A 264 -0.21 -5.07 -7.89
N SER A 265 0.08 -5.21 -6.63
CA SER A 265 -0.77 -5.29 -5.43
C SER A 265 -0.80 -6.69 -4.79
N GLY A 266 -1.96 -7.36 -4.72
CA GLY A 266 -2.17 -8.58 -3.93
C GLY A 266 -1.71 -9.86 -4.62
N VAL A 267 -0.98 -10.73 -3.90
CA VAL A 267 -0.60 -12.10 -4.31
C VAL A 267 -1.17 -13.18 -3.39
N ALA A 268 -1.70 -12.79 -2.24
CA ALA A 268 -2.40 -13.69 -1.33
C ALA A 268 -3.51 -12.95 -0.58
N ILE A 269 -4.65 -13.60 -0.36
CA ILE A 269 -5.84 -13.00 0.25
C ILE A 269 -6.48 -14.03 1.19
N SER A 270 -6.89 -13.58 2.39
CA SER A 270 -7.69 -14.42 3.27
C SER A 270 -9.15 -14.47 2.80
N VAL A 271 -9.65 -15.67 2.58
CA VAL A 271 -11.04 -15.93 2.15
C VAL A 271 -11.82 -16.73 3.18
N SER A 272 -11.12 -17.36 4.12
CA SER A 272 -11.66 -18.13 5.24
C SER A 272 -11.94 -17.25 6.46
N GLY A 273 -12.55 -17.82 7.51
CA GLY A 273 -12.86 -17.09 8.76
C GLY A 273 -11.64 -16.58 9.55
N ASP A 274 -10.41 -17.07 9.24
CA ASP A 274 -9.16 -16.53 9.80
C ASP A 274 -8.55 -15.51 8.83
N PRO A 275 -8.58 -14.22 9.17
CA PRO A 275 -8.04 -13.17 8.28
C PRO A 275 -6.51 -13.20 8.12
N PHE A 276 -5.79 -13.99 8.90
CA PHE A 276 -4.34 -14.14 8.78
C PHE A 276 -3.90 -15.38 7.98
N ALA A 277 -4.84 -16.27 7.66
CA ALA A 277 -4.60 -17.47 6.87
C ALA A 277 -4.98 -17.18 5.41
N MET A 278 -3.99 -16.80 4.59
CA MET A 278 -4.21 -16.32 3.23
C MET A 278 -4.02 -17.44 2.21
N GLU A 279 -4.90 -17.47 1.22
CA GLU A 279 -4.74 -18.29 0.02
C GLU A 279 -3.95 -17.50 -1.03
N VAL A 280 -3.02 -18.18 -1.70
CA VAL A 280 -2.27 -17.60 -2.82
C VAL A 280 -3.24 -17.34 -3.97
N CYS A 281 -3.09 -16.19 -4.63
CA CYS A 281 -3.91 -15.81 -5.77
C CYS A 281 -3.65 -16.72 -6.99
N PRO A 282 -4.61 -16.84 -7.92
CA PRO A 282 -4.41 -17.54 -9.17
C PRO A 282 -3.19 -17.01 -9.93
N ASP A 283 -2.55 -17.88 -10.71
CA ASP A 283 -1.32 -17.62 -11.48
C ASP A 283 -0.07 -17.30 -10.65
N ASP A 284 -0.21 -17.10 -9.34
CA ASP A 284 0.91 -16.80 -8.45
C ASP A 284 1.42 -18.07 -7.75
N THR A 285 2.70 -18.05 -7.43
CA THR A 285 3.33 -19.10 -6.62
C THR A 285 4.18 -18.45 -5.54
N ILE A 286 3.97 -18.90 -4.31
CA ILE A 286 4.75 -18.45 -3.15
C ILE A 286 5.51 -19.65 -2.59
N THR A 287 6.80 -19.45 -2.34
CA THR A 287 7.66 -20.41 -1.64
C THR A 287 8.33 -19.72 -0.46
N ILE A 288 8.75 -20.50 0.54
CA ILE A 288 9.46 -19.99 1.72
C ILE A 288 10.90 -20.48 1.65
N ALA A 289 11.85 -19.54 1.65
CA ALA A 289 13.27 -19.85 1.68
C ALA A 289 13.69 -20.42 3.03
N GLU A 290 14.89 -20.99 3.13
CA GLU A 290 15.43 -21.60 4.38
C GLU A 290 15.50 -20.61 5.54
N ASP A 291 15.70 -19.32 5.26
CA ASP A 291 15.75 -18.26 6.26
C ASP A 291 14.37 -17.70 6.62
N GLY A 292 13.31 -18.23 6.02
CA GLY A 292 11.91 -17.83 6.23
C GLY A 292 11.42 -16.74 5.30
N GLU A 293 12.23 -16.26 4.33
CA GLU A 293 11.81 -15.24 3.38
C GLU A 293 10.73 -15.75 2.42
N ILE A 294 9.73 -14.94 2.18
CA ILE A 294 8.69 -15.16 1.18
C ILE A 294 9.26 -14.86 -0.20
N LEU A 295 9.31 -15.86 -1.06
CA LEU A 295 9.70 -15.77 -2.46
C LEU A 295 8.46 -15.83 -3.34
N ILE A 296 8.30 -14.88 -4.25
CA ILE A 296 7.07 -14.71 -5.03
C ILE A 296 7.39 -14.87 -6.53
N GLN A 297 6.63 -15.73 -7.20
CA GLN A 297 6.53 -15.80 -8.65
C GLN A 297 5.11 -15.39 -9.03
N ALA A 298 4.96 -14.26 -9.72
CA ALA A 298 3.69 -13.71 -10.17
C ALA A 298 3.80 -13.33 -11.65
N PRO A 299 3.87 -14.31 -12.56
CA PRO A 299 4.28 -14.08 -13.95
C PRO A 299 3.37 -13.08 -14.69
N THR A 300 2.10 -13.00 -14.31
CA THR A 300 1.13 -12.08 -14.91
C THR A 300 1.06 -10.71 -14.22
N CYS A 301 1.55 -10.61 -12.96
CA CYS A 301 1.42 -9.43 -12.11
C CYS A 301 2.77 -8.79 -11.73
N MET A 302 3.90 -9.41 -12.11
CA MET A 302 5.24 -8.96 -11.72
C MET A 302 5.63 -7.65 -12.40
N MET A 303 6.33 -6.79 -11.67
CA MET A 303 6.96 -5.58 -12.21
C MET A 303 7.96 -5.92 -13.32
N GLN A 304 8.15 -4.97 -14.24
CA GLN A 304 9.27 -5.03 -15.19
C GLN A 304 10.62 -4.68 -14.54
N GLY A 305 10.59 -4.01 -13.41
CA GLY A 305 11.74 -3.58 -12.63
C GLY A 305 11.54 -2.20 -12.02
N TYR A 306 12.60 -1.67 -11.42
CA TYR A 306 12.63 -0.29 -10.93
C TYR A 306 13.15 0.65 -12.02
N TYR A 307 12.42 1.73 -12.27
CA TYR A 307 12.76 2.71 -13.30
C TYR A 307 14.16 3.28 -13.08
N LYS A 308 15.01 3.21 -14.13
CA LYS A 308 16.43 3.65 -14.11
C LYS A 308 17.30 3.02 -13.00
N ARG A 309 16.86 1.91 -12.36
CA ARG A 309 17.59 1.26 -11.27
C ARG A 309 17.79 -0.25 -11.52
N PRO A 310 18.54 -0.64 -12.56
CA PRO A 310 18.71 -2.07 -12.89
C PRO A 310 19.38 -2.87 -11.79
N LYS A 311 20.36 -2.31 -11.08
CA LYS A 311 21.04 -2.98 -9.96
C LYS A 311 20.08 -3.27 -8.78
N ASP A 312 19.18 -2.34 -8.49
CA ASP A 312 18.18 -2.54 -7.44
C ASP A 312 17.16 -3.61 -7.86
N THR A 313 16.84 -3.67 -9.16
CA THR A 313 15.98 -4.71 -9.74
C THR A 313 16.64 -6.08 -9.61
N GLU A 314 17.88 -6.23 -10.06
CA GLU A 314 18.64 -7.48 -9.96
C GLU A 314 18.83 -7.97 -8.53
N ALA A 315 18.89 -7.04 -7.56
CA ALA A 315 19.03 -7.38 -6.15
C ALA A 315 17.79 -8.12 -5.59
N VAL A 316 16.59 -7.81 -6.11
CA VAL A 316 15.32 -8.34 -5.57
C VAL A 316 14.59 -9.27 -6.53
N LEU A 317 14.78 -9.14 -7.85
CA LEU A 317 14.12 -9.95 -8.88
C LEU A 317 15.17 -10.79 -9.61
N LYS A 318 15.12 -12.12 -9.40
CA LYS A 318 16.09 -13.08 -9.95
C LYS A 318 15.33 -14.21 -10.64
N ASP A 319 15.56 -14.39 -11.91
CA ASP A 319 14.94 -15.47 -12.72
C ASP A 319 13.40 -15.52 -12.58
N GLY A 320 12.77 -14.33 -12.51
CA GLY A 320 11.32 -14.19 -12.36
C GLY A 320 10.81 -14.42 -10.92
N VAL A 321 11.70 -14.61 -9.94
CA VAL A 321 11.39 -14.77 -8.53
C VAL A 321 11.69 -13.48 -7.79
N LEU A 322 10.70 -12.89 -7.14
CA LEU A 322 10.85 -11.72 -6.29
C LEU A 322 11.22 -12.15 -4.87
N TYR A 323 12.33 -11.64 -4.38
CA TYR A 323 12.75 -11.72 -2.98
C TYR A 323 12.09 -10.57 -2.23
N SER A 324 11.00 -10.88 -1.54
CA SER A 324 10.09 -9.86 -0.99
C SER A 324 10.67 -9.07 0.18
N GLY A 325 11.63 -9.65 0.89
CA GLY A 325 12.11 -9.13 2.18
C GLY A 325 11.14 -9.34 3.33
N ASP A 326 9.99 -9.98 3.08
CA ASP A 326 9.00 -10.35 4.10
C ASP A 326 9.22 -11.80 4.54
N LEU A 327 8.87 -12.11 5.78
CA LEU A 327 8.96 -13.44 6.37
C LEU A 327 7.59 -14.06 6.50
N GLY A 328 7.51 -15.37 6.28
CA GLY A 328 6.25 -16.09 6.39
C GLY A 328 6.42 -17.59 6.53
N ARG A 329 5.28 -18.26 6.64
CA ARG A 329 5.20 -19.71 6.67
C ARG A 329 3.87 -20.18 6.10
N PHE A 330 3.82 -21.38 5.62
CA PHE A 330 2.56 -22.06 5.34
C PHE A 330 2.09 -22.85 6.56
N ASP A 331 0.79 -22.91 6.79
CA ASP A 331 0.17 -23.82 7.76
C ASP A 331 -0.06 -25.22 7.15
N GLY A 332 -0.67 -26.12 7.95
CA GLY A 332 -0.94 -27.48 7.52
C GLY A 332 -1.99 -27.59 6.38
N ASP A 333 -2.76 -26.53 6.16
CA ASP A 333 -3.77 -26.44 5.09
C ASP A 333 -3.22 -25.71 3.85
N GLY A 334 -1.93 -25.35 3.82
CA GLY A 334 -1.28 -24.67 2.72
C GLY A 334 -1.62 -23.17 2.63
N ARG A 335 -2.06 -22.54 3.73
CA ARG A 335 -2.35 -21.10 3.77
C ARG A 335 -1.14 -20.33 4.26
N LEU A 336 -0.89 -19.17 3.63
CA LEU A 336 0.21 -18.29 3.94
C LEU A 336 -0.09 -17.46 5.20
N HIS A 337 0.86 -17.44 6.12
CA HIS A 337 0.89 -16.53 7.27
C HIS A 337 2.12 -15.65 7.20
N ILE A 338 1.94 -14.32 7.20
CA ILE A 338 3.04 -13.37 7.29
C ILE A 338 3.51 -13.31 8.75
N THR A 339 4.81 -13.43 8.97
CA THR A 339 5.39 -13.40 10.31
C THR A 339 6.22 -12.16 10.60
N GLY A 340 6.54 -11.36 9.56
CA GLY A 340 7.24 -10.09 9.70
C GLY A 340 8.09 -9.72 8.50
N ARG A 341 9.11 -8.87 8.72
CA ARG A 341 10.05 -8.43 7.68
C ARG A 341 11.48 -8.74 8.05
N LYS A 342 12.31 -9.10 7.07
CA LYS A 342 13.76 -9.37 7.29
C LYS A 342 14.48 -8.17 7.90
N LYS A 343 14.15 -6.96 7.45
CA LYS A 343 14.75 -5.71 7.97
C LYS A 343 14.30 -5.34 9.39
N ASP A 344 13.19 -5.92 9.86
CA ASP A 344 12.70 -5.76 11.23
C ASP A 344 13.27 -6.85 12.16
N MET A 345 14.15 -7.68 11.63
CA MET A 345 14.92 -8.69 12.38
C MET A 345 16.29 -8.12 12.71
N LEU A 346 16.60 -7.95 13.99
CA LEU A 346 17.95 -7.68 14.44
C LEU A 346 18.71 -9.00 14.59
N VAL A 347 19.90 -9.07 14.00
CA VAL A 347 20.84 -10.17 14.22
C VAL A 347 21.83 -9.71 15.28
N LEU A 348 21.79 -10.36 16.44
CA LEU A 348 22.65 -10.04 17.58
C LEU A 348 24.07 -10.59 17.37
N ALA A 349 25.00 -10.12 18.18
CA ALA A 349 26.42 -10.52 18.05
C ALA A 349 26.65 -12.04 18.19
N ASP A 350 25.78 -12.76 18.88
CA ASP A 350 25.81 -14.22 19.03
C ASP A 350 25.06 -14.99 17.91
N GLY A 351 24.60 -14.28 16.87
CA GLY A 351 23.80 -14.84 15.78
C GLY A 351 22.31 -15.02 16.10
N THR A 352 21.88 -14.71 17.32
CA THR A 352 20.47 -14.77 17.70
C THR A 352 19.66 -13.74 16.91
N LYS A 353 18.50 -14.15 16.39
CA LYS A 353 17.56 -13.28 15.70
C LYS A 353 16.55 -12.71 16.69
N LEU A 354 16.36 -11.39 16.68
CA LEU A 354 15.39 -10.66 17.51
C LEU A 354 14.37 -9.98 16.59
N PHE A 355 13.12 -10.41 16.67
CA PHE A 355 12.02 -9.81 15.89
C PHE A 355 11.49 -8.58 16.62
N LEU A 356 11.76 -7.40 16.05
CA LEU A 356 11.50 -6.11 16.69
C LEU A 356 10.03 -5.85 17.01
N PRO A 357 9.04 -6.09 16.12
CA PRO A 357 7.65 -5.80 16.43
C PRO A 357 7.13 -6.51 17.68
N GLU A 358 7.41 -7.79 17.85
CA GLU A 358 7.02 -8.53 19.05
C GLU A 358 7.77 -8.03 20.29
N TYR A 359 9.05 -7.83 20.15
CA TYR A 359 9.90 -7.44 21.27
C TYR A 359 9.55 -6.04 21.77
N GLU A 360 9.41 -5.08 20.86
CA GLU A 360 8.97 -3.72 21.19
C GLU A 360 7.53 -3.69 21.69
N GLY A 361 6.65 -4.51 21.13
CA GLY A 361 5.27 -4.65 21.59
C GLY A 361 5.18 -5.09 23.05
N ALA A 362 5.99 -6.06 23.47
CA ALA A 362 6.08 -6.50 24.87
C ALA A 362 6.61 -5.39 25.79
N ILE A 363 7.62 -4.65 25.33
CA ILE A 363 8.19 -3.51 26.08
C ILE A 363 7.15 -2.37 26.19
N MET A 364 6.46 -2.03 25.09
CA MET A 364 5.41 -1.01 25.08
C MET A 364 4.27 -1.32 26.06
N GLN A 365 3.83 -2.57 26.10
CA GLN A 365 2.82 -3.02 27.08
C GLN A 365 3.31 -2.90 28.51
N THR A 366 4.55 -3.33 28.78
CA THR A 366 5.14 -3.30 30.12
C THR A 366 5.31 -1.88 30.64
N LEU A 367 5.72 -0.95 29.78
CA LEU A 367 5.93 0.46 30.13
C LEU A 367 4.67 1.29 30.01
N ALA A 368 3.60 0.78 29.39
CA ALA A 368 2.39 1.52 28.99
C ALA A 368 2.75 2.79 28.16
N HIS A 369 3.74 2.68 27.27
CA HIS A 369 4.29 3.80 26.52
C HIS A 369 4.57 3.41 25.06
N PRO A 370 4.01 4.13 24.06
CA PRO A 370 4.11 3.75 22.65
C PRO A 370 5.34 4.32 21.92
N GLU A 371 5.95 5.41 22.47
CA GLU A 371 7.05 6.11 21.82
C GLU A 371 8.42 5.55 22.28
N LEU A 372 8.74 4.37 21.78
CA LEU A 372 10.01 3.70 22.01
C LEU A 372 10.45 2.90 20.78
N ALA A 373 11.74 2.59 20.70
CA ALA A 373 12.33 1.75 19.68
C ALA A 373 13.53 0.98 20.22
N VAL A 374 13.77 -0.21 19.67
CA VAL A 374 14.98 -0.99 20.00
C VAL A 374 15.98 -0.86 18.86
N VAL A 375 17.22 -0.55 19.23
CA VAL A 375 18.38 -0.44 18.33
C VAL A 375 19.50 -1.38 18.79
N LEU A 376 20.54 -1.56 17.97
CA LEU A 376 21.73 -2.27 18.38
C LEU A 376 22.80 -1.29 18.87
N LYS A 377 23.33 -1.50 20.09
CA LYS A 377 24.55 -0.84 20.54
C LYS A 377 25.60 -1.91 20.89
N ASN A 378 26.73 -1.85 20.21
CA ASN A 378 27.78 -2.87 20.33
C ASN A 378 27.28 -4.32 20.09
N GLY A 379 26.37 -4.49 19.12
CA GLY A 379 25.80 -5.81 18.78
C GLY A 379 24.80 -6.37 19.80
N ARG A 380 24.32 -5.56 20.75
CA ARG A 380 23.31 -5.91 21.75
C ARG A 380 22.10 -4.99 21.69
N PRO A 381 20.90 -5.47 22.09
CA PRO A 381 19.72 -4.64 22.12
C PRO A 381 19.84 -3.49 23.12
N ALA A 382 19.47 -2.28 22.69
CA ALA A 382 19.36 -1.10 23.52
C ALA A 382 18.00 -0.46 23.25
N LEU A 383 17.38 0.11 24.30
CA LEU A 383 16.09 0.79 24.21
C LEU A 383 16.30 2.29 24.03
N VAL A 384 15.69 2.87 23.01
CA VAL A 384 15.49 4.31 22.88
C VAL A 384 14.07 4.64 23.34
N TYR A 385 13.93 5.50 24.33
CA TYR A 385 12.66 5.91 24.91
C TYR A 385 12.49 7.42 24.70
N SER A 386 11.42 7.81 24.05
CA SER A 386 11.08 9.23 23.84
C SER A 386 10.16 9.71 24.95
N GLY A 387 10.64 10.59 25.84
CA GLY A 387 9.85 11.10 26.98
C GLY A 387 10.72 11.68 28.08
N GLU A 388 10.08 11.95 29.24
CA GLU A 388 10.69 12.63 30.39
C GLU A 388 11.07 11.66 31.55
N ALA A 389 10.85 10.37 31.38
CA ALA A 389 11.15 9.40 32.43
C ALA A 389 12.66 9.18 32.59
N GLU A 390 13.11 8.96 33.81
CA GLU A 390 14.51 8.62 34.09
C GLU A 390 14.85 7.20 33.59
N ALA A 391 16.01 7.02 32.97
CA ALA A 391 16.44 5.72 32.44
C ALA A 391 16.41 4.61 33.50
N LYS A 392 16.79 4.92 34.75
CA LYS A 392 16.78 3.97 35.88
C LYS A 392 15.37 3.47 36.22
N ASP A 393 14.37 4.32 36.10
CA ASP A 393 12.98 3.96 36.38
C ASP A 393 12.42 3.06 35.28
N ILE A 394 12.80 3.32 34.02
CA ILE A 394 12.46 2.48 32.88
C ILE A 394 13.11 1.11 33.03
N GLU A 395 14.40 1.05 33.33
CA GLU A 395 15.12 -0.21 33.58
C GLU A 395 14.51 -1.02 34.72
N ALA A 396 14.11 -0.35 35.83
CA ALA A 396 13.46 -1.01 36.95
C ALA A 396 12.12 -1.66 36.55
N LYS A 397 11.31 -0.97 35.75
CA LYS A 397 10.04 -1.50 35.20
C LYS A 397 10.23 -2.66 34.21
N LEU A 398 11.31 -2.62 33.43
CA LEU A 398 11.61 -3.68 32.46
C LEU A 398 12.25 -4.92 33.08
N ARG A 399 12.79 -4.84 34.28
CA ARG A 399 13.52 -5.94 34.93
C ARG A 399 12.76 -7.27 34.95
N PRO A 400 11.45 -7.33 35.25
CA PRO A 400 10.71 -8.61 35.22
C PRO A 400 10.68 -9.20 33.80
N LEU A 401 10.35 -8.38 32.79
CA LEU A 401 10.28 -8.81 31.38
C LEU A 401 11.66 -9.28 30.90
N MET A 402 12.72 -8.59 31.26
CA MET A 402 14.09 -8.93 30.87
C MET A 402 14.59 -10.21 31.56
N ALA A 403 14.11 -10.50 32.76
CA ALA A 403 14.46 -11.75 33.47
C ALA A 403 13.94 -13.01 32.75
N GLU A 404 12.85 -12.89 32.00
CA GLU A 404 12.27 -13.95 31.17
C GLU A 404 12.99 -14.13 29.83
N GLN A 405 13.80 -13.13 29.40
CA GLN A 405 14.52 -13.18 28.13
C GLN A 405 15.90 -13.87 28.27
N PRO A 406 16.33 -14.65 27.26
CA PRO A 406 17.71 -15.09 27.16
C PRO A 406 18.70 -13.92 27.26
N ARG A 407 19.85 -14.12 27.86
CA ARG A 407 20.86 -13.06 28.12
C ARG A 407 21.20 -12.23 26.86
N GLY A 408 21.30 -12.87 25.69
CA GLY A 408 21.57 -12.18 24.43
C GLY A 408 20.48 -11.22 24.00
N ARG A 409 19.24 -11.47 24.41
CA ARG A 409 18.07 -10.66 24.06
C ARG A 409 17.71 -9.58 25.08
N GLN A 410 18.39 -9.53 26.21
CA GLN A 410 18.12 -8.52 27.25
C GLN A 410 18.56 -7.14 26.79
N ILE A 411 17.75 -6.11 27.09
CA ILE A 411 18.12 -4.70 26.90
C ILE A 411 19.33 -4.40 27.76
N THR A 412 20.40 -3.89 27.16
CA THR A 412 21.68 -3.60 27.82
C THR A 412 21.87 -2.14 28.20
N GLY A 413 20.98 -1.26 27.76
CA GLY A 413 20.98 0.16 28.09
C GLY A 413 19.67 0.83 27.66
N VAL A 414 19.29 1.86 28.38
CA VAL A 414 18.12 2.70 28.08
C VAL A 414 18.62 4.11 27.79
N TYR A 415 18.28 4.62 26.61
CA TYR A 415 18.59 5.96 26.12
C TYR A 415 17.32 6.78 26.07
N VAL A 416 17.23 7.82 26.88
CA VAL A 416 16.09 8.72 26.89
C VAL A 416 16.37 9.90 25.98
N ILE A 417 15.44 10.14 25.05
CA ILE A 417 15.46 11.29 24.17
C ILE A 417 14.24 12.18 24.47
N HIS A 418 14.41 13.50 24.36
CA HIS A 418 13.37 14.49 24.69
C HIS A 418 12.69 15.08 23.46
N HIS A 419 12.70 14.36 22.35
CA HIS A 419 12.00 14.67 21.10
C HIS A 419 11.26 13.43 20.58
N PRO A 420 10.25 13.60 19.70
CA PRO A 420 9.56 12.46 19.09
C PRO A 420 10.52 11.55 18.32
N LEU A 421 10.20 10.26 18.27
CA LEU A 421 10.96 9.31 17.43
C LEU A 421 10.95 9.77 15.96
N PRO A 422 12.09 9.78 15.27
CA PRO A 422 12.16 10.15 13.87
C PRO A 422 11.37 9.14 13.02
N ARG A 423 10.44 9.63 12.20
CA ARG A 423 9.55 8.81 11.39
C ARG A 423 9.58 9.23 9.93
N THR A 424 9.27 8.28 9.06
CA THR A 424 9.00 8.55 7.65
C THR A 424 7.63 9.23 7.49
N ALA A 425 7.33 9.75 6.30
CA ALA A 425 6.00 10.27 5.96
C ALA A 425 4.87 9.24 6.17
N THR A 426 5.19 7.93 6.08
CA THR A 426 4.26 6.83 6.34
C THR A 426 4.20 6.38 7.80
N GLY A 427 4.83 7.13 8.72
CA GLY A 427 4.83 6.86 10.17
C GLY A 427 5.82 5.79 10.65
N LYS A 428 6.64 5.19 9.77
CA LYS A 428 7.65 4.18 10.16
C LYS A 428 8.84 4.84 10.86
N ILE A 429 9.34 4.22 11.94
CA ILE A 429 10.50 4.70 12.69
C ILE A 429 11.77 4.58 11.82
N LYS A 430 12.52 5.68 11.74
CA LYS A 430 13.82 5.74 11.07
C LYS A 430 14.92 5.27 12.02
N ARG A 431 15.05 3.97 12.19
CA ARG A 431 15.98 3.35 13.16
C ARG A 431 17.45 3.71 12.96
N TRP A 432 17.85 3.97 11.72
CA TRP A 432 19.22 4.37 11.41
C TRP A 432 19.59 5.74 12.01
N GLU A 433 18.63 6.69 12.04
CA GLU A 433 18.82 7.98 12.72
C GLU A 433 19.00 7.78 14.23
N LEU A 434 18.13 6.96 14.83
CA LEU A 434 18.24 6.61 16.26
C LEU A 434 19.53 5.86 16.59
N GLN A 435 19.98 4.99 15.68
CA GLN A 435 21.24 4.25 15.84
C GLN A 435 22.42 5.22 15.91
N GLN A 436 22.50 6.20 15.01
CA GLN A 436 23.54 7.24 15.01
C GLN A 436 23.47 8.12 16.26
N GLU A 437 22.27 8.52 16.67
CA GLU A 437 22.07 9.35 17.86
C GLU A 437 22.56 8.62 19.13
N THR A 438 22.24 7.34 19.29
CA THR A 438 22.69 6.53 20.43
C THR A 438 24.18 6.26 20.45
N GLU A 439 24.88 6.37 19.32
CA GLU A 439 26.34 6.26 19.26
C GLU A 439 27.04 7.49 19.85
N THR A 440 26.36 8.64 19.85
CA THR A 440 26.87 9.91 20.37
C THR A 440 26.49 10.17 21.84
N LEU A 441 25.52 9.43 22.38
CA LEU A 441 25.10 9.41 23.78
C LEU A 441 25.87 8.33 24.57
#